data_efa71b20b22391bcd9f5a760b3f077af
#
_entry.id   efa71b20b22391bcd9f5a760b3f077af
#
_cell.length_a   1.000
_cell.length_b   1.000
_cell.length_c   1.000
_cell.angle_alpha   90.00
_cell.angle_beta   90.00
_cell.angle_gamma   90.00
#
_symmetry.space_group_name_H-M   'P 1'
#
loop_
_entity.id
_entity.type
_entity.pdbx_description
1 polymer ?
#
loop_
_entity_poly.entity_id
_entity_poly.type
_entity_poly.pdbx_seq_one_letter_code
_entity_poly.pdbx_strand_id
1 'polypeptide(L)'
;MILQLQNCYSYLMLKNLRKIFVSSAVLLSSVLFFSCTKPGDSSVQQAVTAYGAGKYDQALELFNEALEKQTRYSDELIFAFISNIYAAQEDFENAAIWMEKSLEKKPDYRNYVTLGMDWQTLKNYQKAEEAYKNAIQMNEQKGEGWASLGMLYLEEGKSLEKSIESLKKGAEFAPKIAVIHAYLGVAYLKNGQKDLAEQEFALAQKLKCENLEQIKEKFLK
;
A
#
# COMPACT_ATOMS: atom_id res chain seq x y z
N MET A 1 13.71 -0.37 -19.01
CA MET A 1 12.68 -1.42 -19.13
C MET A 1 12.38 -2.15 -17.82
N ILE A 2 13.31 -2.20 -16.86
CA ILE A 2 13.12 -2.82 -15.53
C ILE A 2 12.34 -1.93 -14.55
N LEU A 3 12.45 -0.61 -14.66
CA LEU A 3 11.73 0.37 -13.82
C LEU A 3 10.20 0.44 -14.04
N GLN A 4 9.71 0.05 -15.23
CA GLN A 4 8.28 0.11 -15.53
C GLN A 4 7.45 -1.04 -14.91
N LEU A 5 8.05 -2.17 -14.58
CA LEU A 5 7.34 -3.33 -14.04
C LEU A 5 7.20 -3.31 -12.51
N GLN A 6 8.16 -2.71 -11.79
CA GLN A 6 8.02 -2.46 -10.35
C GLN A 6 6.88 -1.48 -10.05
N ASN A 7 6.66 -0.52 -10.95
CA ASN A 7 5.60 0.48 -10.84
C ASN A 7 4.18 -0.09 -11.01
N CYS A 8 3.98 -1.22 -11.68
CA CYS A 8 2.61 -1.64 -12.01
C CYS A 8 1.85 -2.20 -10.81
N TYR A 9 2.53 -2.90 -9.89
CA TYR A 9 1.86 -3.51 -8.73
C TYR A 9 1.69 -2.53 -7.56
N SER A 10 2.77 -1.86 -7.18
CA SER A 10 2.70 -0.74 -6.21
C SER A 10 1.76 0.35 -6.73
N TYR A 11 1.82 0.67 -8.02
CA TYR A 11 0.98 1.69 -8.64
C TYR A 11 -0.51 1.28 -8.73
N LEU A 12 -0.85 0.01 -9.03
CA LEU A 12 -2.26 -0.42 -9.09
C LEU A 12 -2.87 -0.63 -7.70
N MET A 13 -2.14 -1.23 -6.76
CA MET A 13 -2.57 -1.33 -5.36
C MET A 13 -2.67 0.07 -4.73
N LEU A 14 -1.65 0.92 -4.90
CA LEU A 14 -1.65 2.30 -4.43
C LEU A 14 -2.72 3.14 -5.14
N LYS A 15 -2.94 2.97 -6.44
CA LYS A 15 -3.96 3.71 -7.18
C LYS A 15 -5.38 3.31 -6.79
N ASN A 16 -5.62 2.06 -6.46
CA ASN A 16 -6.92 1.59 -5.97
C ASN A 16 -7.13 1.90 -4.48
N LEU A 17 -6.12 1.75 -3.63
CA LEU A 17 -6.17 2.20 -2.23
C LEU A 17 -6.27 3.73 -2.15
N ARG A 18 -5.56 4.46 -3.01
CA ARG A 18 -5.63 5.94 -3.11
C ARG A 18 -7.01 6.41 -3.61
N LYS A 19 -7.63 5.75 -4.58
CA LYS A 19 -9.00 6.08 -5.04
C LYS A 19 -10.05 5.86 -3.96
N ILE A 20 -9.89 4.85 -3.10
CA ILE A 20 -10.81 4.60 -1.97
C ILE A 20 -10.66 5.69 -0.91
N PHE A 21 -9.44 6.20 -0.67
CA PHE A 21 -9.20 7.32 0.25
C PHE A 21 -9.84 8.64 -0.25
N VAL A 22 -9.77 8.92 -1.55
CA VAL A 22 -10.37 10.13 -2.14
C VAL A 22 -11.90 10.04 -2.15
N SER A 23 -12.49 8.86 -2.39
CA SER A 23 -13.95 8.73 -2.45
C SER A 23 -14.63 8.81 -1.08
N SER A 24 -13.95 8.38 -0.01
CA SER A 24 -14.49 8.49 1.36
C SER A 24 -14.35 9.90 1.96
N ALA A 25 -13.38 10.69 1.50
CA ALA A 25 -13.23 12.09 1.95
C ALA A 25 -14.23 13.04 1.28
N VAL A 26 -14.72 12.73 0.07
CA VAL A 26 -15.65 13.59 -0.67
C VAL A 26 -17.11 13.44 -0.22
N LEU A 27 -17.49 12.34 0.45
CA LEU A 27 -18.86 12.11 0.91
C LEU A 27 -19.24 12.78 2.24
N LEU A 28 -18.35 13.56 2.87
CA LEU A 28 -18.59 14.25 4.15
C LEU A 28 -18.98 15.72 4.02
N SER A 29 -19.33 16.22 2.84
CA SER A 29 -19.54 17.66 2.59
C SER A 29 -20.97 18.20 2.70
N SER A 30 -21.92 17.50 3.31
CA SER A 30 -23.31 17.99 3.35
C SER A 30 -24.00 17.99 4.73
N VAL A 31 -23.25 18.14 5.82
CA VAL A 31 -23.87 18.43 7.12
C VAL A 31 -23.36 19.77 7.62
N LEU A 32 -24.19 20.79 7.45
CA LEU A 32 -24.03 22.13 8.05
C LEU A 32 -24.10 22.03 9.58
N PHE A 33 -22.99 21.65 10.21
CA PHE A 33 -22.76 22.03 11.59
C PHE A 33 -21.91 23.29 11.58
N PHE A 34 -22.37 24.34 12.23
CA PHE A 34 -21.58 25.46 12.67
C PHE A 34 -20.54 24.94 13.69
N SER A 35 -19.57 24.21 13.21
CA SER A 35 -18.38 23.84 13.94
C SER A 35 -17.37 24.95 13.73
N CYS A 36 -16.85 25.51 14.81
CA CYS A 36 -15.80 26.50 14.79
C CYS A 36 -14.64 26.01 13.91
N THR A 37 -14.55 26.50 12.67
CA THR A 37 -13.47 26.17 11.76
C THR A 37 -12.18 26.77 12.29
N LYS A 38 -11.13 25.97 12.37
CA LYS A 38 -9.80 26.46 12.74
C LYS A 38 -9.07 27.00 11.50
N PRO A 39 -8.11 27.92 11.68
CA PRO A 39 -7.42 28.55 10.53
C PRO A 39 -6.79 27.57 9.55
N GLY A 40 -6.24 26.44 10.03
CA GLY A 40 -5.63 25.41 9.19
C GLY A 40 -6.61 24.47 8.48
N ASP A 41 -7.90 24.46 8.85
CA ASP A 41 -8.88 23.55 8.24
C ASP A 41 -9.07 23.79 6.74
N SER A 42 -9.04 25.05 6.32
CA SER A 42 -9.14 25.43 4.91
C SER A 42 -7.93 24.97 4.12
N SER A 43 -6.73 25.06 4.70
CA SER A 43 -5.49 24.62 4.06
C SER A 43 -5.51 23.11 3.84
N VAL A 44 -5.96 22.30 4.81
CA VAL A 44 -6.13 20.85 4.64
C VAL A 44 -7.12 20.52 3.52
N GLN A 45 -8.29 21.17 3.48
CA GLN A 45 -9.28 20.90 2.44
C GLN A 45 -8.77 21.23 1.03
N GLN A 46 -8.07 22.36 0.89
CA GLN A 46 -7.45 22.75 -0.37
C GLN A 46 -6.30 21.80 -0.75
N ALA A 47 -5.49 21.37 0.23
CA ALA A 47 -4.42 20.40 0.02
C ALA A 47 -4.95 19.06 -0.52
N VAL A 48 -6.01 18.52 0.08
CA VAL A 48 -6.67 17.29 -0.39
C VAL A 48 -7.21 17.47 -1.82
N THR A 49 -7.77 18.62 -2.13
CA THR A 49 -8.27 18.93 -3.48
C THR A 49 -7.13 19.02 -4.49
N ALA A 50 -6.03 19.69 -4.13
CA ALA A 50 -4.84 19.81 -4.97
C ALA A 50 -4.19 18.42 -5.20
N TYR A 51 -4.09 17.60 -4.15
CA TYR A 51 -3.62 16.22 -4.25
C TYR A 51 -4.47 15.39 -5.22
N GLY A 52 -5.80 15.46 -5.09
CA GLY A 52 -6.72 14.75 -5.99
C GLY A 52 -6.63 15.22 -7.45
N ALA A 53 -6.21 16.48 -7.67
CA ALA A 53 -5.95 17.06 -8.99
C ALA A 53 -4.52 16.79 -9.53
N GLY A 54 -3.68 16.05 -8.79
CA GLY A 54 -2.29 15.78 -9.16
C GLY A 54 -1.33 16.96 -9.00
N LYS A 55 -1.77 18.03 -8.31
CA LYS A 55 -0.97 19.23 -8.04
C LYS A 55 -0.16 19.03 -6.75
N TYR A 56 0.84 18.16 -6.82
CA TYR A 56 1.54 17.65 -5.64
C TYR A 56 2.29 18.74 -4.88
N ASP A 57 3.01 19.64 -5.56
CA ASP A 57 3.76 20.71 -4.90
C ASP A 57 2.83 21.67 -4.15
N GLN A 58 1.70 22.05 -4.78
CA GLN A 58 0.68 22.87 -4.14
C GLN A 58 0.05 22.16 -2.93
N ALA A 59 -0.15 20.85 -3.02
CA ALA A 59 -0.68 20.07 -1.90
C ALA A 59 0.30 20.03 -0.73
N LEU A 60 1.60 19.87 -0.99
CA LEU A 60 2.65 19.89 0.03
C LEU A 60 2.71 21.24 0.76
N GLU A 61 2.70 22.36 0.01
CA GLU A 61 2.68 23.72 0.61
C GLU A 61 1.48 23.88 1.55
N LEU A 62 0.28 23.50 1.08
CA LEU A 62 -0.95 23.64 1.86
C LEU A 62 -1.01 22.71 3.09
N PHE A 63 -0.46 21.50 3.01
CA PHE A 63 -0.34 20.63 4.19
C PHE A 63 0.68 21.16 5.19
N ASN A 64 1.82 21.70 4.76
CA ASN A 64 2.80 22.34 5.64
C ASN A 64 2.20 23.57 6.31
N GLU A 65 1.48 24.41 5.57
CA GLU A 65 0.75 25.53 6.13
C GLU A 65 -0.28 25.10 7.20
N ALA A 66 -0.95 23.97 6.96
CA ALA A 66 -1.91 23.42 7.92
C ALA A 66 -1.23 22.92 9.21
N LEU A 67 -0.02 22.37 9.12
CA LEU A 67 0.76 21.94 10.28
C LEU A 67 1.23 23.12 11.14
N GLU A 68 1.50 24.29 10.53
CA GLU A 68 1.86 25.51 11.24
C GLU A 68 0.67 26.18 11.91
N LYS A 69 -0.53 25.99 11.37
CA LYS A 69 -1.79 26.57 11.87
C LYS A 69 -2.53 25.56 12.74
N GLN A 70 -3.35 26.05 13.65
CA GLN A 70 -4.27 25.16 14.35
C GLN A 70 -5.31 24.59 13.39
N THR A 71 -5.44 23.26 13.36
CA THR A 71 -6.45 22.53 12.60
C THR A 71 -7.15 21.48 13.47
N ARG A 72 -8.34 21.06 13.09
CA ARG A 72 -9.05 19.91 13.69
C ARG A 72 -8.60 18.56 13.10
N TYR A 73 -7.90 18.60 11.98
CA TYR A 73 -7.31 17.40 11.40
C TYR A 73 -6.07 17.02 12.20
N SER A 74 -5.89 15.75 12.43
CA SER A 74 -4.78 15.27 13.21
C SER A 74 -3.48 15.23 12.41
N ASP A 75 -2.35 15.40 13.08
CA ASP A 75 -1.04 15.42 12.44
C ASP A 75 -0.76 14.10 11.70
N GLU A 76 -1.15 12.95 12.29
CA GLU A 76 -0.92 11.65 11.65
C GLU A 76 -1.64 11.54 10.30
N LEU A 77 -2.83 12.13 10.17
CA LEU A 77 -3.56 12.17 8.90
C LEU A 77 -2.82 13.02 7.87
N ILE A 78 -2.35 14.21 8.28
CA ILE A 78 -1.61 15.12 7.40
C ILE A 78 -0.29 14.46 6.96
N PHE A 79 0.45 13.84 7.88
CA PHE A 79 1.69 13.12 7.56
C PHE A 79 1.46 11.98 6.58
N ALA A 80 0.38 11.21 6.73
CA ALA A 80 0.01 10.17 5.78
C ALA A 80 -0.31 10.72 4.38
N PHE A 81 -0.96 11.89 4.27
CA PHE A 81 -1.16 12.55 2.98
C PHE A 81 0.15 13.01 2.36
N ILE A 82 1.04 13.65 3.13
CA ILE A 82 2.36 14.08 2.67
C ILE A 82 3.17 12.88 2.16
N SER A 83 3.18 11.78 2.91
CA SER A 83 3.80 10.52 2.49
C SER A 83 3.24 10.03 1.14
N ASN A 84 1.91 9.99 1.00
CA ASN A 84 1.28 9.59 -0.25
C ASN A 84 1.62 10.50 -1.44
N ILE A 85 1.85 11.79 -1.20
CA ILE A 85 2.29 12.72 -2.23
C ILE A 85 3.71 12.37 -2.69
N TYR A 86 4.65 12.21 -1.75
CA TYR A 86 6.03 11.82 -2.09
C TYR A 86 6.08 10.49 -2.84
N ALA A 87 5.31 9.49 -2.41
CA ALA A 87 5.20 8.24 -3.13
C ALA A 87 4.58 8.39 -4.53
N ALA A 88 3.67 9.36 -4.74
CA ALA A 88 3.12 9.66 -6.07
C ALA A 88 4.14 10.34 -6.99
N GLN A 89 5.12 11.04 -6.42
CA GLN A 89 6.28 11.62 -7.11
C GLN A 89 7.45 10.61 -7.23
N GLU A 90 7.24 9.35 -6.84
CA GLU A 90 8.25 8.27 -6.83
C GLU A 90 9.42 8.52 -5.86
N ASP A 91 9.27 9.48 -4.93
CA ASP A 91 10.21 9.73 -3.84
C ASP A 91 9.86 8.85 -2.63
N PHE A 92 10.18 7.57 -2.74
CA PHE A 92 9.81 6.57 -1.73
C PHE A 92 10.59 6.74 -0.42
N GLU A 93 11.73 7.40 -0.43
CA GLU A 93 12.51 7.68 0.78
C GLU A 93 11.78 8.70 1.65
N ASN A 94 11.40 9.84 1.10
CA ASN A 94 10.59 10.83 1.81
C ASN A 94 9.21 10.29 2.14
N ALA A 95 8.60 9.48 1.28
CA ALA A 95 7.34 8.81 1.57
C ALA A 95 7.42 7.96 2.83
N ALA A 96 8.46 7.12 2.95
CA ALA A 96 8.66 6.29 4.13
C ALA A 96 8.89 7.12 5.40
N ILE A 97 9.72 8.17 5.33
CA ILE A 97 10.00 9.07 6.47
C ILE A 97 8.69 9.71 6.99
N TRP A 98 7.83 10.21 6.11
CA TRP A 98 6.57 10.82 6.53
C TRP A 98 5.54 9.80 7.01
N MET A 99 5.56 8.59 6.48
CA MET A 99 4.71 7.51 6.96
C MET A 99 5.16 7.02 8.35
N GLU A 100 6.46 6.93 8.61
CA GLU A 100 6.99 6.64 9.96
C GLU A 100 6.51 7.69 10.97
N LYS A 101 6.60 8.99 10.65
CA LYS A 101 6.06 10.07 11.51
C LYS A 101 4.55 9.94 11.77
N SER A 102 3.77 9.52 10.75
CA SER A 102 2.34 9.26 10.93
C SER A 102 2.10 8.12 11.92
N LEU A 103 2.83 7.02 11.76
CA LEU A 103 2.71 5.82 12.59
C LEU A 103 3.20 6.02 14.02
N GLU A 104 4.21 6.88 14.24
CA GLU A 104 4.65 7.31 15.58
C GLU A 104 3.53 8.02 16.36
N LYS A 105 2.71 8.81 15.67
CA LYS A 105 1.56 9.49 16.29
C LYS A 105 0.42 8.52 16.55
N LYS A 106 0.12 7.68 15.56
CA LYS A 106 -1.00 6.74 15.64
C LYS A 106 -0.72 5.52 14.76
N PRO A 107 -0.49 4.34 15.33
CA PRO A 107 -0.40 3.10 14.60
C PRO A 107 -1.67 2.84 13.78
N ASP A 108 -1.51 2.47 12.50
CA ASP A 108 -2.61 2.09 11.61
C ASP A 108 -2.18 0.95 10.68
N TYR A 109 -3.05 -0.04 10.53
CA TYR A 109 -2.80 -1.22 9.71
C TYR A 109 -2.40 -0.88 8.27
N ARG A 110 -3.15 0.03 7.63
CA ARG A 110 -2.94 0.38 6.21
C ARG A 110 -1.65 1.15 6.04
N ASN A 111 -1.36 2.04 6.99
CA ASN A 111 -0.14 2.83 6.98
C ASN A 111 1.10 1.94 7.14
N TYR A 112 1.04 0.90 7.98
CA TYR A 112 2.12 -0.10 8.05
C TYR A 112 2.28 -0.88 6.74
N VAL A 113 1.19 -1.29 6.08
CA VAL A 113 1.28 -1.94 4.76
C VAL A 113 1.90 -1.00 3.73
N THR A 114 1.49 0.28 3.71
CA THR A 114 2.05 1.30 2.80
C THR A 114 3.53 1.53 3.07
N LEU A 115 3.94 1.68 4.33
CA LEU A 115 5.34 1.82 4.72
C LEU A 115 6.19 0.62 4.25
N GLY A 116 5.66 -0.59 4.42
CA GLY A 116 6.31 -1.81 3.94
C GLY A 116 6.52 -1.79 2.42
N MET A 117 5.54 -1.29 1.66
CA MET A 117 5.64 -1.16 0.20
C MET A 117 6.69 -0.12 -0.22
N ASP A 118 6.77 1.01 0.48
CA ASP A 118 7.78 2.04 0.20
C ASP A 118 9.19 1.48 0.45
N TRP A 119 9.43 0.83 1.58
CA TRP A 119 10.71 0.18 1.88
C TRP A 119 11.03 -0.98 0.93
N GLN A 120 10.04 -1.76 0.51
CA GLN A 120 10.24 -2.82 -0.49
C GLN A 120 10.65 -2.24 -1.85
N THR A 121 10.06 -1.12 -2.26
CA THR A 121 10.43 -0.42 -3.51
C THR A 121 11.88 0.08 -3.45
N LEU A 122 12.32 0.54 -2.29
CA LEU A 122 13.72 0.90 -2.01
C LEU A 122 14.64 -0.32 -1.81
N LYS A 123 14.11 -1.53 -1.91
CA LYS A 123 14.82 -2.81 -1.65
C LYS A 123 15.39 -2.93 -0.22
N ASN A 124 14.86 -2.15 0.70
CA ASN A 124 15.13 -2.32 2.12
C ASN A 124 14.20 -3.40 2.70
N TYR A 125 14.48 -4.65 2.33
CA TYR A 125 13.63 -5.79 2.66
C TYR A 125 13.46 -6.00 4.18
N GLN A 126 14.47 -5.64 4.97
CA GLN A 126 14.39 -5.75 6.43
C GLN A 126 13.35 -4.80 7.03
N LYS A 127 13.37 -3.52 6.64
CA LYS A 127 12.37 -2.55 7.10
C LYS A 127 10.97 -2.87 6.55
N ALA A 128 10.89 -3.35 5.31
CA ALA A 128 9.64 -3.79 4.71
C ALA A 128 9.02 -4.97 5.48
N GLU A 129 9.83 -5.97 5.83
CA GLU A 129 9.40 -7.12 6.64
C GLU A 129 8.86 -6.69 8.01
N GLU A 130 9.57 -5.78 8.68
CA GLU A 130 9.15 -5.24 9.98
C GLU A 130 7.81 -4.51 9.87
N ALA A 131 7.64 -3.65 8.88
CA ALA A 131 6.40 -2.92 8.66
C ALA A 131 5.22 -3.87 8.37
N TYR A 132 5.40 -4.89 7.52
CA TYR A 132 4.34 -5.87 7.25
C TYR A 132 4.00 -6.73 8.47
N LYS A 133 4.99 -7.10 9.30
CA LYS A 133 4.75 -7.80 10.56
C LYS A 133 3.96 -6.95 11.55
N ASN A 134 4.25 -5.65 11.64
CA ASN A 134 3.49 -4.73 12.47
C ASN A 134 2.03 -4.61 11.99
N ALA A 135 1.80 -4.55 10.67
CA ALA A 135 0.45 -4.60 10.11
C ALA A 135 -0.28 -5.89 10.51
N ILE A 136 0.35 -7.06 10.35
CA ILE A 136 -0.21 -8.36 10.71
C ILE A 136 -0.52 -8.41 12.21
N GLN A 137 0.37 -7.93 13.07
CA GLN A 137 0.16 -7.88 14.51
C GLN A 137 -1.06 -7.03 14.91
N MET A 138 -1.33 -5.94 14.18
CA MET A 138 -2.53 -5.13 14.40
C MET A 138 -3.81 -5.84 14.00
N ASN A 139 -3.78 -6.63 12.93
CA ASN A 139 -4.93 -7.42 12.48
C ASN A 139 -4.49 -8.59 11.61
N GLU A 140 -4.35 -9.75 12.23
CA GLU A 140 -3.94 -10.97 11.56
C GLU A 140 -4.98 -11.55 10.59
N GLN A 141 -6.25 -11.17 10.73
CA GLN A 141 -7.34 -11.63 9.86
C GLN A 141 -7.42 -10.85 8.53
N LYS A 142 -6.57 -9.86 8.34
CA LYS A 142 -6.47 -9.15 7.05
C LYS A 142 -5.41 -9.79 6.16
N GLY A 143 -5.86 -10.33 5.04
CA GLY A 143 -5.00 -11.08 4.11
C GLY A 143 -3.94 -10.24 3.41
N GLU A 144 -4.14 -8.92 3.30
CA GLU A 144 -3.23 -8.04 2.56
C GLU A 144 -1.83 -7.98 3.20
N GLY A 145 -1.75 -7.87 4.54
CA GLY A 145 -0.47 -7.86 5.25
C GLY A 145 0.32 -9.16 5.03
N TRP A 146 -0.37 -10.31 5.13
CA TRP A 146 0.22 -11.62 4.87
C TRP A 146 0.66 -11.77 3.41
N ALA A 147 -0.17 -11.34 2.47
CA ALA A 147 0.16 -11.38 1.04
C ALA A 147 1.38 -10.52 0.74
N SER A 148 1.44 -9.30 1.26
CA SER A 148 2.58 -8.39 1.08
C SER A 148 3.87 -8.99 1.64
N LEU A 149 3.81 -9.59 2.83
CA LEU A 149 4.96 -10.28 3.43
C LEU A 149 5.42 -11.48 2.58
N GLY A 150 4.48 -12.27 2.06
CA GLY A 150 4.79 -13.40 1.20
C GLY A 150 5.40 -12.99 -0.15
N MET A 151 4.91 -11.90 -0.74
CA MET A 151 5.48 -11.30 -1.95
C MET A 151 6.89 -10.75 -1.71
N LEU A 152 7.12 -10.13 -0.55
CA LEU A 152 8.44 -9.66 -0.13
C LEU A 152 9.45 -10.82 -0.10
N TYR A 153 9.12 -11.94 0.56
CA TYR A 153 10.00 -13.11 0.63
C TYR A 153 10.28 -13.73 -0.75
N LEU A 154 9.28 -13.70 -1.63
CA LEU A 154 9.44 -14.17 -3.01
C LEU A 154 10.41 -13.27 -3.81
N GLU A 155 10.31 -11.96 -3.63
CA GLU A 155 11.14 -10.97 -4.30
C GLU A 155 12.59 -10.99 -3.76
N GLU A 156 12.75 -11.09 -2.45
CA GLU A 156 14.07 -11.23 -1.82
C GLU A 156 14.78 -12.54 -2.24
N GLY A 157 14.01 -13.59 -2.54
CA GLY A 157 14.53 -14.86 -3.00
C GLY A 157 15.22 -15.72 -1.92
N LYS A 158 15.12 -15.34 -0.64
CA LYS A 158 15.82 -16.03 0.46
C LYS A 158 15.06 -17.20 1.06
N SER A 159 13.74 -17.21 1.03
CA SER A 159 12.94 -18.30 1.61
C SER A 159 11.60 -18.46 0.90
N LEU A 160 11.54 -19.48 0.04
CA LEU A 160 10.31 -19.88 -0.63
C LEU A 160 9.27 -20.44 0.35
N GLU A 161 9.71 -21.13 1.40
CA GLU A 161 8.84 -21.69 2.41
C GLU A 161 8.07 -20.58 3.15
N LYS A 162 8.77 -19.53 3.58
CA LYS A 162 8.13 -18.36 4.23
C LYS A 162 7.21 -17.63 3.27
N SER A 163 7.58 -17.52 1.98
CA SER A 163 6.72 -16.94 0.97
C SER A 163 5.42 -17.72 0.83
N ILE A 164 5.51 -19.05 0.67
CA ILE A 164 4.34 -19.94 0.54
C ILE A 164 3.46 -19.84 1.80
N GLU A 165 4.05 -19.93 2.99
CA GLU A 165 3.31 -19.85 4.25
C GLU A 165 2.52 -18.53 4.35
N SER A 166 3.18 -17.41 4.09
CA SER A 166 2.56 -16.10 4.18
C SER A 166 1.49 -15.90 3.11
N LEU A 167 1.75 -16.31 1.86
CA LEU A 167 0.77 -16.22 0.77
C LEU A 167 -0.45 -17.12 1.01
N LYS A 168 -0.26 -18.31 1.59
CA LYS A 168 -1.38 -19.18 2.02
C LYS A 168 -2.28 -18.49 3.03
N LYS A 169 -1.70 -17.89 4.07
CA LYS A 169 -2.48 -17.09 5.04
C LYS A 169 -3.17 -15.90 4.36
N GLY A 170 -2.49 -15.23 3.45
CA GLY A 170 -3.09 -14.17 2.64
C GLY A 170 -4.30 -14.65 1.84
N ALA A 171 -4.21 -15.80 1.19
CA ALA A 171 -5.30 -16.41 0.44
C ALA A 171 -6.45 -16.90 1.34
N GLU A 172 -6.13 -17.40 2.54
CA GLU A 172 -7.14 -17.82 3.52
C GLU A 172 -8.02 -16.65 3.98
N PHE A 173 -7.41 -15.52 4.35
CA PHE A 173 -8.14 -14.35 4.83
C PHE A 173 -8.69 -13.45 3.71
N ALA A 174 -8.13 -13.52 2.51
CA ALA A 174 -8.57 -12.74 1.35
C ALA A 174 -8.70 -13.60 0.07
N PRO A 175 -9.55 -14.64 0.06
CA PRO A 175 -9.61 -15.66 -1.01
C PRO A 175 -10.11 -15.12 -2.37
N LYS A 176 -10.62 -13.90 -2.42
CA LYS A 176 -11.10 -13.27 -3.66
C LYS A 176 -10.09 -12.32 -4.30
N ILE A 177 -8.93 -12.14 -3.69
CA ILE A 177 -7.89 -11.27 -4.23
C ILE A 177 -7.03 -12.08 -5.21
N ALA A 178 -7.33 -11.93 -6.49
CA ALA A 178 -6.73 -12.71 -7.58
C ALA A 178 -5.20 -12.72 -7.60
N VAL A 179 -4.58 -11.60 -7.26
CA VAL A 179 -3.13 -11.43 -7.28
C VAL A 179 -2.42 -12.26 -6.21
N ILE A 180 -3.05 -12.57 -5.08
CA ILE A 180 -2.48 -13.44 -4.05
C ILE A 180 -2.30 -14.85 -4.62
N HIS A 181 -3.30 -15.36 -5.32
CA HIS A 181 -3.24 -16.66 -5.98
C HIS A 181 -2.18 -16.69 -7.08
N ALA A 182 -2.02 -15.61 -7.85
CA ALA A 182 -0.95 -15.51 -8.84
C ALA A 182 0.44 -15.65 -8.21
N TYR A 183 0.72 -14.95 -7.11
CA TYR A 183 2.01 -15.05 -6.41
C TYR A 183 2.19 -16.39 -5.70
N LEU A 184 1.12 -16.96 -5.13
CA LEU A 184 1.17 -18.29 -4.53
C LEU A 184 1.49 -19.37 -5.59
N GLY A 185 0.90 -19.26 -6.77
CA GLY A 185 1.22 -20.12 -7.90
C GLY A 185 2.69 -20.02 -8.32
N VAL A 186 3.25 -18.80 -8.38
CA VAL A 186 4.68 -18.59 -8.64
C VAL A 186 5.54 -19.22 -7.56
N ALA A 187 5.20 -19.01 -6.28
CA ALA A 187 5.96 -19.57 -5.17
C ALA A 187 5.95 -21.10 -5.18
N TYR A 188 4.79 -21.73 -5.43
CA TYR A 188 4.68 -23.17 -5.59
C TYR A 188 5.50 -23.69 -6.77
N LEU A 189 5.45 -23.02 -7.92
CA LEU A 189 6.21 -23.45 -9.11
C LEU A 189 7.71 -23.38 -8.86
N LYS A 190 8.21 -22.32 -8.24
CA LYS A 190 9.62 -22.21 -7.84
C LYS A 190 10.02 -23.28 -6.81
N ASN A 191 9.09 -23.71 -5.98
CA ASN A 191 9.31 -24.79 -5.00
C ASN A 191 9.10 -26.20 -5.59
N GLY A 192 8.93 -26.34 -6.91
CA GLY A 192 8.76 -27.62 -7.61
C GLY A 192 7.36 -28.25 -7.50
N GLN A 193 6.41 -27.57 -6.88
CA GLN A 193 5.04 -28.05 -6.61
C GLN A 193 4.10 -27.67 -7.77
N LYS A 194 4.32 -28.27 -8.96
CA LYS A 194 3.67 -27.88 -10.22
C LYS A 194 2.15 -27.96 -10.16
N ASP A 195 1.61 -29.04 -9.61
CA ASP A 195 0.14 -29.25 -9.58
C ASP A 195 -0.57 -28.18 -8.74
N LEU A 196 0.04 -27.79 -7.62
CA LEU A 196 -0.47 -26.69 -6.77
C LEU A 196 -0.35 -25.34 -7.48
N ALA A 197 0.75 -25.11 -8.19
CA ALA A 197 0.94 -23.88 -8.95
C ALA A 197 -0.12 -23.72 -10.04
N GLU A 198 -0.45 -24.78 -10.77
CA GLU A 198 -1.49 -24.78 -11.81
C GLU A 198 -2.87 -24.47 -11.22
N GLN A 199 -3.22 -25.04 -10.07
CA GLN A 199 -4.48 -24.77 -9.37
C GLN A 199 -4.60 -23.29 -8.99
N GLU A 200 -3.53 -22.72 -8.43
CA GLU A 200 -3.50 -21.32 -8.01
C GLU A 200 -3.55 -20.37 -9.22
N PHE A 201 -2.84 -20.67 -10.31
CA PHE A 201 -2.93 -19.88 -11.54
C PHE A 201 -4.33 -19.95 -12.18
N ALA A 202 -4.97 -21.12 -12.19
CA ALA A 202 -6.34 -21.26 -12.68
C ALA A 202 -7.32 -20.42 -11.83
N LEU A 203 -7.12 -20.41 -10.50
CA LEU A 203 -7.95 -19.59 -9.61
C LEU A 203 -7.69 -18.09 -9.83
N ALA A 204 -6.43 -17.66 -9.98
CA ALA A 204 -6.07 -16.28 -10.32
C ALA A 204 -6.73 -15.83 -11.63
N GLN A 205 -6.74 -16.69 -12.65
CA GLN A 205 -7.39 -16.43 -13.93
C GLN A 205 -8.93 -16.34 -13.78
N LYS A 206 -9.56 -17.27 -13.04
CA LYS A 206 -10.98 -17.25 -12.74
C LYS A 206 -11.40 -15.96 -12.01
N LEU A 207 -10.55 -15.47 -11.12
CA LEU A 207 -10.74 -14.21 -10.39
C LEU A 207 -10.32 -12.97 -11.21
N LYS A 208 -9.95 -13.14 -12.49
CA LYS A 208 -9.58 -12.08 -13.44
C LYS A 208 -8.34 -11.28 -13.00
N CYS A 209 -7.25 -11.98 -12.67
CA CYS A 209 -5.95 -11.36 -12.41
C CYS A 209 -5.42 -10.74 -13.71
N GLU A 210 -5.54 -9.43 -13.87
CA GLU A 210 -5.16 -8.71 -15.10
C GLU A 210 -3.66 -8.78 -15.40
N ASN A 211 -2.83 -8.90 -14.37
CA ASN A 211 -1.36 -8.91 -14.49
C ASN A 211 -0.74 -10.30 -14.29
N LEU A 212 -1.50 -11.38 -14.44
CA LEU A 212 -1.03 -12.76 -14.21
C LEU A 212 0.21 -13.10 -15.06
N GLU A 213 0.18 -12.79 -16.35
CA GLU A 213 1.30 -13.10 -17.24
C GLU A 213 2.55 -12.27 -16.92
N GLN A 214 2.37 -11.00 -16.52
CA GLN A 214 3.47 -10.14 -16.08
C GLN A 214 4.13 -10.67 -14.79
N ILE A 215 3.33 -11.17 -13.85
CA ILE A 215 3.83 -11.81 -12.62
C ILE A 215 4.65 -13.06 -12.98
N LYS A 216 4.12 -13.93 -13.82
CA LYS A 216 4.85 -15.12 -14.29
C LYS A 216 6.17 -14.73 -14.97
N GLU A 217 6.14 -13.78 -15.88
CA GLU A 217 7.34 -13.30 -16.57
C GLU A 217 8.40 -12.72 -15.63
N LYS A 218 7.99 -11.98 -14.60
CA LYS A 218 8.92 -11.40 -13.62
C LYS A 218 9.69 -12.46 -12.84
N PHE A 219 9.04 -13.57 -12.49
CA PHE A 219 9.57 -14.50 -11.50
C PHE A 219 9.98 -15.85 -12.07
N LEU A 220 9.54 -16.23 -13.29
CA LEU A 220 9.75 -17.57 -13.86
C LEU A 220 10.71 -17.58 -15.06
N LYS A 221 11.21 -16.41 -15.47
CA LYS A 221 12.33 -16.28 -16.41
C LYS A 221 13.65 -16.26 -15.63
#